data_85b7e2fdf5b37ce7dfba07e89a0db7fc
#
_entry.id   85b7e2fdf5b37ce7dfba07e89a0db7fc
#
_cell.length_a   1.000
_cell.length_b   1.000
_cell.length_c   1.000
_cell.angle_alpha   90.00
_cell.angle_beta   90.00
_cell.angle_gamma   90.00
#
_symmetry.space_group_name_H-M   'P 1'
#
loop_
_entity.id
_entity.type
_entity.pdbx_description
1 polymer ?
#
loop_
_entity_poly.entity_id
_entity_poly.type
_entity_poly.pdbx_seq_one_letter_code
_entity_poly.pdbx_strand_id
1 'polypeptide(L)'
;IWLPECAYRPAYHWQTFIPSSNDYNQPRHRPGIEEIVAEFGLEYFFADQHLAQHQAPLGVLDNNDQFISLSSPDIHQHRPYFSRSPMQPVHIQSVSTLSGKTAVMYARHQKVAMQVRSGDSGYHRDPAYLDFHKKHWSTCLRYWRVTDNKADMMYKLLYVPEWIEKKAEMHAFHFVKSVEQTVTSWAATTGKFATLCTPFDTELFGHWWFEGPQFLKAVLRGLHYSPYVNTTTASQQLDLVRPRSVSATIEGSWGRNGNHEVWMGNDTKWTWEIIYRDEIALSALMDKVKSSPKNAALECRVKQAIRELMLLHSSDWQFLISTG
;
A
#
# COMPACT_ATOMS: atom_id res chain seq x y z
N ILE A 1 5.54 -6.47 4.39
CA ILE A 1 5.96 -5.52 3.34
C ILE A 1 4.80 -4.62 2.94
N TRP A 2 5.08 -3.38 2.55
CA TRP A 2 4.14 -2.52 1.83
C TRP A 2 4.48 -2.55 0.35
N LEU A 3 3.56 -3.08 -0.45
CA LEU A 3 3.72 -3.11 -1.91
C LEU A 3 3.59 -1.69 -2.46
N PRO A 4 4.40 -1.30 -3.45
CA PRO A 4 4.23 -0.01 -4.13
C PRO A 4 2.76 0.20 -4.52
N GLU A 5 2.22 1.38 -4.23
CA GLU A 5 0.84 1.79 -4.56
C GLU A 5 -0.26 0.88 -3.97
N CYS A 6 0.04 0.12 -2.92
CA CYS A 6 -0.83 -0.96 -2.43
C CYS A 6 -1.28 -1.91 -3.56
N ALA A 7 -0.46 -2.06 -4.60
CA ALA A 7 -0.82 -2.82 -5.79
C ALA A 7 -0.74 -4.31 -5.53
N TYR A 8 -1.82 -5.01 -5.85
CA TYR A 8 -1.93 -6.46 -5.72
C TYR A 8 -2.45 -7.08 -7.01
N ARG A 9 -1.90 -8.24 -7.37
CA ARG A 9 -2.39 -9.10 -8.44
C ARG A 9 -2.40 -10.55 -8.02
N PRO A 10 -3.52 -11.28 -8.20
CA PRO A 10 -3.58 -12.72 -8.00
C PRO A 10 -2.76 -13.47 -9.06
N ALA A 11 -2.57 -14.75 -8.90
CA ALA A 11 -2.02 -15.62 -9.93
C ALA A 11 -2.95 -15.66 -11.17
N TYR A 12 -2.38 -15.52 -12.34
CA TYR A 12 -3.14 -15.50 -13.59
C TYR A 12 -2.24 -15.83 -14.80
N HIS A 13 -2.85 -16.06 -15.97
CA HIS A 13 -2.13 -16.16 -17.22
C HIS A 13 -1.83 -14.77 -17.76
N TRP A 14 -0.58 -14.35 -17.53
CA TRP A 14 -0.09 -13.04 -17.93
C TRP A 14 0.12 -12.96 -19.43
N GLN A 15 -0.27 -11.84 -20.00
CA GLN A 15 0.08 -11.41 -21.34
C GLN A 15 0.65 -10.00 -21.29
N THR A 16 1.46 -9.64 -22.28
CA THR A 16 1.99 -8.28 -22.37
C THR A 16 0.88 -7.24 -22.46
N PHE A 17 1.04 -6.13 -21.74
CA PHE A 17 0.14 -4.98 -21.80
C PHE A 17 0.17 -4.30 -23.18
N ILE A 18 1.25 -4.44 -23.90
CA ILE A 18 1.46 -3.92 -25.25
C ILE A 18 2.00 -5.03 -26.15
N PRO A 19 1.74 -5.01 -27.47
CA PRO A 19 2.46 -5.83 -28.39
C PRO A 19 3.96 -5.51 -28.31
N SER A 20 4.77 -6.48 -27.92
CA SER A 20 6.22 -6.32 -27.79
C SER A 20 6.94 -7.42 -28.58
N SER A 21 8.21 -7.62 -28.32
CA SER A 21 8.99 -8.70 -28.90
C SER A 21 8.34 -10.08 -28.66
N ASN A 22 8.70 -11.06 -29.47
CA ASN A 22 8.15 -12.41 -29.42
C ASN A 22 8.24 -13.07 -28.04
N ASP A 23 9.18 -12.66 -27.20
CA ASP A 23 9.41 -13.25 -25.87
C ASP A 23 8.27 -13.01 -24.88
N TYR A 24 7.52 -11.91 -25.04
CA TYR A 24 6.39 -11.58 -24.19
C TYR A 24 5.01 -11.83 -24.80
N ASN A 25 4.93 -12.24 -26.05
CA ASN A 25 3.65 -12.44 -26.75
C ASN A 25 2.95 -13.75 -26.36
N GLN A 26 3.65 -14.69 -25.74
CA GLN A 26 3.05 -15.95 -25.30
C GLN A 26 2.50 -15.81 -23.88
N PRO A 27 1.22 -16.19 -23.64
CA PRO A 27 0.67 -16.23 -22.30
C PRO A 27 1.47 -17.19 -21.41
N ARG A 28 1.79 -16.75 -20.20
CA ARG A 28 2.46 -17.59 -19.21
C ARG A 28 1.83 -17.43 -17.85
N HIS A 29 1.81 -18.48 -17.07
CA HIS A 29 1.34 -18.42 -15.71
C HIS A 29 2.27 -17.49 -14.89
N ARG A 30 1.68 -16.50 -14.24
CA ARG A 30 2.34 -15.62 -13.29
C ARG A 30 1.84 -15.96 -11.89
N PRO A 31 2.73 -16.24 -10.92
CA PRO A 31 2.33 -16.43 -9.54
C PRO A 31 1.66 -15.17 -8.97
N GLY A 32 0.79 -15.35 -8.01
CA GLY A 32 0.21 -14.24 -7.25
C GLY A 32 1.26 -13.50 -6.42
N ILE A 33 0.98 -12.26 -6.10
CA ILE A 33 1.87 -11.47 -5.23
C ILE A 33 2.03 -12.15 -3.88
N GLU A 34 0.97 -12.72 -3.32
CA GLU A 34 1.01 -13.47 -2.07
C GLU A 34 1.95 -14.68 -2.11
N GLU A 35 2.03 -15.35 -3.25
CA GLU A 35 2.94 -16.49 -3.45
C GLU A 35 4.40 -16.01 -3.46
N ILE A 36 4.67 -14.91 -4.19
CA ILE A 36 6.00 -14.30 -4.27
C ILE A 36 6.43 -13.80 -2.88
N VAL A 37 5.56 -13.07 -2.19
CA VAL A 37 5.82 -12.55 -0.84
C VAL A 37 6.15 -13.71 0.12
N ALA A 38 5.36 -14.78 0.10
CA ALA A 38 5.59 -15.96 0.95
C ALA A 38 6.86 -16.73 0.56
N GLU A 39 7.23 -16.78 -0.72
CA GLU A 39 8.47 -17.43 -1.18
C GLU A 39 9.72 -16.78 -0.58
N PHE A 40 9.70 -15.46 -0.41
CA PHE A 40 10.78 -14.71 0.23
C PHE A 40 10.67 -14.62 1.76
N GLY A 41 9.80 -15.42 2.39
CA GLY A 41 9.62 -15.47 3.83
C GLY A 41 8.94 -14.25 4.44
N LEU A 42 8.22 -13.48 3.62
CA LEU A 42 7.41 -12.35 4.08
C LEU A 42 6.00 -12.84 4.39
N GLU A 43 5.51 -12.56 5.61
CA GLU A 43 4.26 -13.10 6.10
C GLU A 43 3.04 -12.28 5.72
N TYR A 44 3.22 -10.98 5.41
CA TYR A 44 2.11 -10.06 5.17
C TYR A 44 2.44 -8.95 4.17
N PHE A 45 1.37 -8.36 3.64
CA PHE A 45 1.41 -7.16 2.81
C PHE A 45 0.24 -6.22 3.11
N PHE A 46 0.40 -4.96 2.73
CA PHE A 46 -0.66 -3.94 2.85
C PHE A 46 -1.34 -3.72 1.51
N ALA A 47 -2.68 -3.56 1.54
CA ALA A 47 -3.53 -3.36 0.37
C ALA A 47 -4.59 -2.28 0.60
N ASP A 48 -5.29 -1.87 -0.43
CA ASP A 48 -6.39 -0.93 -0.28
C ASP A 48 -7.69 -1.62 0.16
N GLN A 49 -8.60 -0.84 0.74
CA GLN A 49 -9.86 -1.33 1.34
C GLN A 49 -10.72 -2.13 0.37
N HIS A 50 -10.81 -1.71 -0.90
CA HIS A 50 -11.70 -2.38 -1.85
C HIS A 50 -11.30 -3.84 -2.10
N LEU A 51 -10.01 -4.21 -1.94
CA LEU A 51 -9.60 -5.61 -2.02
C LEU A 51 -10.20 -6.45 -0.89
N ALA A 52 -10.31 -5.89 0.32
CA ALA A 52 -10.99 -6.58 1.42
C ALA A 52 -12.49 -6.72 1.16
N GLN A 53 -13.12 -5.74 0.52
CA GLN A 53 -14.55 -5.76 0.19
C GLN A 53 -14.91 -6.81 -0.88
N HIS A 54 -13.96 -7.15 -1.76
CA HIS A 54 -14.15 -8.11 -2.86
C HIS A 54 -13.57 -9.50 -2.56
N GLN A 55 -13.36 -9.80 -1.28
CA GLN A 55 -12.91 -11.12 -0.87
C GLN A 55 -13.92 -12.22 -1.19
N ALA A 56 -13.43 -13.33 -1.72
CA ALA A 56 -14.15 -14.58 -1.92
C ALA A 56 -13.57 -15.65 -0.98
N PRO A 57 -14.31 -16.12 0.02
CA PRO A 57 -13.85 -17.16 0.94
C PRO A 57 -13.44 -18.45 0.22
N LEU A 58 -12.29 -19.02 0.60
CA LEU A 58 -11.80 -20.31 0.08
C LEU A 58 -11.79 -21.41 1.14
N GLY A 59 -11.43 -21.06 2.36
CA GLY A 59 -11.27 -22.03 3.45
C GLY A 59 -10.67 -21.40 4.70
N VAL A 60 -10.11 -22.25 5.55
CA VAL A 60 -9.41 -21.85 6.77
C VAL A 60 -8.09 -22.60 6.91
N LEU A 61 -7.18 -22.07 7.71
CA LEU A 61 -6.02 -22.79 8.21
C LEU A 61 -6.38 -23.46 9.56
N ASP A 62 -6.03 -24.72 9.72
CA ASP A 62 -6.16 -25.42 11.00
C ASP A 62 -5.06 -25.03 12.00
N ASN A 63 -4.98 -25.72 13.14
CA ASN A 63 -3.99 -25.45 14.18
C ASN A 63 -2.54 -25.76 13.75
N ASN A 64 -2.36 -26.51 12.66
CA ASN A 64 -1.07 -26.89 12.08
C ASN A 64 -0.79 -26.10 10.78
N ASP A 65 -1.52 -25.01 10.56
CA ASP A 65 -1.47 -24.18 9.35
C ASP A 65 -1.77 -24.96 8.04
N GLN A 66 -2.55 -26.07 8.15
CA GLN A 66 -3.00 -26.82 6.97
C GLN A 66 -4.31 -26.24 6.44
N PHE A 67 -4.37 -26.06 5.14
CA PHE A 67 -5.55 -25.50 4.47
C PHE A 67 -6.70 -26.49 4.45
N ILE A 68 -7.86 -26.06 4.92
CA ILE A 68 -9.13 -26.78 4.87
C ILE A 68 -10.10 -25.98 4.00
N SER A 69 -10.48 -26.56 2.87
CA SER A 69 -11.42 -25.96 1.92
C SER A 69 -12.82 -25.80 2.52
N LEU A 70 -13.56 -24.78 2.07
CA LEU A 70 -14.99 -24.63 2.39
C LEU A 70 -15.85 -25.83 1.96
N SER A 71 -15.42 -26.60 0.96
CA SER A 71 -16.09 -27.82 0.52
C SER A 71 -15.78 -29.06 1.37
N SER A 72 -14.82 -28.94 2.31
CA SER A 72 -14.46 -30.05 3.18
C SER A 72 -15.59 -30.34 4.20
N PRO A 73 -15.93 -31.61 4.48
CA PRO A 73 -16.86 -31.97 5.56
C PRO A 73 -16.40 -31.48 6.94
N ASP A 74 -15.09 -31.34 7.14
CA ASP A 74 -14.50 -30.94 8.42
C ASP A 74 -14.54 -29.44 8.67
N ILE A 75 -14.94 -28.64 7.70
CA ILE A 75 -14.95 -27.16 7.81
C ILE A 75 -15.77 -26.66 9.02
N HIS A 76 -16.87 -27.38 9.37
CA HIS A 76 -17.75 -27.01 10.47
C HIS A 76 -17.07 -27.07 11.85
N GLN A 77 -16.03 -27.88 11.99
CA GLN A 77 -15.26 -28.04 13.24
C GLN A 77 -14.41 -26.77 13.52
N HIS A 78 -14.07 -26.00 12.48
CA HIS A 78 -13.18 -24.86 12.55
C HIS A 78 -13.92 -23.53 12.72
N ARG A 79 -15.25 -23.51 12.73
CA ARG A 79 -16.10 -22.31 12.92
C ARG A 79 -15.62 -21.12 12.07
N PRO A 80 -15.56 -21.24 10.74
CA PRO A 80 -15.01 -20.23 9.89
C PRO A 80 -15.73 -18.88 10.06
N TYR A 81 -14.95 -17.79 10.11
CA TYR A 81 -15.46 -16.45 10.13
C TYR A 81 -14.84 -15.65 8.99
N PHE A 82 -15.66 -15.23 8.06
CA PHE A 82 -15.24 -14.43 6.92
C PHE A 82 -15.85 -13.05 7.02
N SER A 83 -15.01 -12.04 6.81
CA SER A 83 -15.43 -10.65 6.84
C SER A 83 -14.86 -9.92 5.63
N ARG A 84 -15.69 -9.13 4.98
CA ARG A 84 -15.25 -8.20 3.92
C ARG A 84 -14.82 -6.83 4.46
N SER A 85 -14.50 -6.78 5.74
CA SER A 85 -14.07 -5.56 6.41
C SER A 85 -12.56 -5.40 6.38
N PRO A 86 -12.04 -4.17 6.19
CA PRO A 86 -10.61 -3.89 6.34
C PRO A 86 -10.09 -4.06 7.76
N MET A 87 -10.97 -4.27 8.74
CA MET A 87 -10.64 -4.44 10.15
C MET A 87 -10.27 -5.88 10.52
N GLN A 88 -10.31 -6.81 9.56
CA GLN A 88 -9.95 -8.22 9.76
C GLN A 88 -8.87 -8.62 8.77
N PRO A 89 -7.62 -8.79 9.21
CA PRO A 89 -6.58 -9.39 8.39
C PRO A 89 -6.99 -10.79 7.94
N VAL A 90 -6.56 -11.20 6.76
CA VAL A 90 -6.96 -12.45 6.13
C VAL A 90 -5.81 -13.03 5.31
N HIS A 91 -5.65 -14.34 5.32
CA HIS A 91 -4.76 -15.00 4.37
C HIS A 91 -5.32 -14.89 2.96
N ILE A 92 -4.51 -14.42 2.02
CA ILE A 92 -4.86 -14.37 0.60
C ILE A 92 -4.19 -15.53 -0.11
N GLN A 93 -4.99 -16.18 -0.97
CA GLN A 93 -4.56 -17.25 -1.86
C GLN A 93 -5.27 -17.08 -3.20
N SER A 94 -4.53 -17.15 -4.28
CA SER A 94 -5.10 -17.12 -5.62
C SER A 94 -5.84 -18.43 -5.93
N VAL A 95 -6.95 -18.32 -6.65
CA VAL A 95 -7.72 -19.50 -7.08
C VAL A 95 -6.91 -20.38 -8.04
N SER A 96 -6.11 -19.75 -8.89
CA SER A 96 -5.27 -20.44 -9.88
C SER A 96 -3.83 -20.68 -9.41
N THR A 97 -3.58 -20.64 -8.11
CA THR A 97 -2.23 -20.86 -7.55
C THR A 97 -1.71 -22.26 -7.86
N LEU A 98 -0.41 -22.37 -8.13
CA LEU A 98 0.31 -23.63 -8.27
C LEU A 98 1.02 -24.04 -6.97
N SER A 99 1.31 -23.09 -6.10
CA SER A 99 2.14 -23.32 -4.90
C SER A 99 1.32 -23.57 -3.62
N GLY A 100 0.07 -23.11 -3.59
CA GLY A 100 -0.75 -23.13 -2.37
C GLY A 100 -0.27 -22.18 -1.27
N LYS A 101 0.79 -21.38 -1.52
CA LYS A 101 1.33 -20.41 -0.56
C LYS A 101 0.35 -19.26 -0.32
N THR A 102 0.33 -18.73 0.89
CA THR A 102 -0.52 -17.61 1.30
C THR A 102 0.31 -16.55 2.00
N ALA A 103 -0.16 -15.31 1.97
CA ALA A 103 0.33 -14.22 2.81
C ALA A 103 -0.86 -13.46 3.40
N VAL A 104 -0.66 -12.83 4.57
CA VAL A 104 -1.73 -12.07 5.23
C VAL A 104 -1.87 -10.70 4.62
N MET A 105 -3.07 -10.34 4.21
CA MET A 105 -3.42 -9.00 3.76
C MET A 105 -3.93 -8.15 4.90
N TYR A 106 -3.32 -6.99 5.12
CA TYR A 106 -3.82 -5.88 5.92
C TYR A 106 -4.40 -4.83 4.99
N ALA A 107 -5.69 -4.57 5.10
CA ALA A 107 -6.34 -3.58 4.25
C ALA A 107 -6.43 -2.21 4.92
N ARG A 108 -6.18 -1.15 4.15
CA ARG A 108 -6.31 0.23 4.60
C ARG A 108 -7.75 0.53 5.01
N HIS A 109 -7.96 1.08 6.19
CA HIS A 109 -9.27 1.59 6.60
C HIS A 109 -9.51 2.98 6.00
N GLN A 110 -10.17 3.04 4.85
CA GLN A 110 -10.28 4.24 4.01
C GLN A 110 -10.85 5.44 4.76
N LYS A 111 -11.97 5.28 5.48
CA LYS A 111 -12.63 6.40 6.18
C LYS A 111 -11.69 7.11 7.17
N VAL A 112 -10.89 6.36 7.93
CA VAL A 112 -9.93 6.94 8.89
C VAL A 112 -8.72 7.50 8.16
N ALA A 113 -8.19 6.79 7.16
CA ALA A 113 -7.04 7.24 6.38
C ALA A 113 -7.32 8.55 5.62
N MET A 114 -8.51 8.71 5.06
CA MET A 114 -8.88 9.90 4.28
C MET A 114 -8.99 11.18 5.11
N GLN A 115 -9.12 11.11 6.44
CA GLN A 115 -9.02 12.28 7.31
C GLN A 115 -7.63 12.95 7.23
N VAL A 116 -6.60 12.17 6.98
CA VAL A 116 -5.24 12.68 6.77
C VAL A 116 -4.98 12.96 5.29
N ARG A 117 -5.31 12.01 4.41
CA ARG A 117 -4.85 12.00 3.01
C ARG A 117 -5.76 12.72 2.02
N SER A 118 -7.00 13.06 2.38
CA SER A 118 -7.92 13.69 1.42
C SER A 118 -7.35 14.99 0.85
N GLY A 119 -7.25 15.09 -0.48
CA GLY A 119 -6.87 16.30 -1.17
C GLY A 119 -7.82 17.48 -0.96
N ASP A 120 -9.08 17.20 -0.62
CA ASP A 120 -10.12 18.22 -0.43
C ASP A 120 -10.31 18.61 1.03
N SER A 121 -10.28 17.63 1.94
CA SER A 121 -10.68 17.80 3.34
C SER A 121 -9.71 17.21 4.37
N GLY A 122 -8.55 16.71 3.95
CA GLY A 122 -7.54 16.19 4.85
C GLY A 122 -6.98 17.25 5.78
N TYR A 123 -6.50 16.85 6.95
CA TYR A 123 -5.98 17.79 7.96
C TYR A 123 -4.93 18.75 7.40
N HIS A 124 -4.06 18.29 6.50
CA HIS A 124 -3.03 19.11 5.87
C HIS A 124 -3.57 20.32 5.08
N ARG A 125 -4.89 20.33 4.81
CA ARG A 125 -5.59 21.43 4.13
C ARG A 125 -6.14 22.49 5.10
N ASP A 126 -5.88 22.34 6.41
CA ASP A 126 -6.33 23.36 7.38
C ASP A 126 -5.76 24.74 7.03
N PRO A 127 -6.59 25.78 7.07
CA PRO A 127 -6.19 27.15 6.76
C PRO A 127 -4.97 27.68 7.49
N ALA A 128 -4.63 27.13 8.66
CA ALA A 128 -3.51 27.58 9.48
C ALA A 128 -2.15 26.97 9.07
N TYR A 129 -2.15 25.82 8.40
CA TYR A 129 -0.93 25.10 8.06
C TYR A 129 -0.15 25.76 6.92
N LEU A 130 1.16 25.47 6.85
CA LEU A 130 2.05 26.01 5.83
C LEU A 130 1.64 25.53 4.44
N ASP A 131 1.48 26.48 3.53
CA ASP A 131 1.14 26.15 2.13
C ASP A 131 2.31 25.48 1.43
N PHE A 132 2.03 24.37 0.75
CA PHE A 132 3.04 23.63 0.01
C PHE A 132 3.43 24.32 -1.30
N HIS A 133 2.48 24.95 -1.99
CA HIS A 133 2.64 25.43 -3.36
C HIS A 133 3.23 26.83 -3.43
N LYS A 134 2.77 27.76 -2.57
CA LYS A 134 3.24 29.14 -2.61
C LYS A 134 4.64 29.27 -2.03
N LYS A 135 5.58 29.67 -2.88
CA LYS A 135 7.00 29.89 -2.54
C LYS A 135 7.41 31.31 -2.87
N HIS A 136 8.35 31.83 -2.11
CA HIS A 136 9.01 33.07 -2.46
C HIS A 136 9.90 32.86 -3.69
N TRP A 137 9.66 33.61 -4.72
CA TRP A 137 10.15 33.33 -6.06
C TRP A 137 11.70 33.25 -6.14
N SER A 138 12.43 34.08 -5.40
CA SER A 138 13.91 34.16 -5.48
C SER A 138 14.61 33.17 -4.53
N THR A 139 14.00 32.83 -3.41
CA THR A 139 14.62 31.99 -2.37
C THR A 139 14.01 30.57 -2.26
N CYS A 140 12.91 30.32 -2.95
CA CYS A 140 12.09 29.10 -2.83
C CYS A 140 11.59 28.79 -1.41
N LEU A 141 11.71 29.71 -0.45
CA LEU A 141 11.20 29.55 0.91
C LEU A 141 9.68 29.73 0.96
N ARG A 142 9.05 29.11 1.93
CA ARG A 142 7.61 29.14 2.16
C ARG A 142 7.31 30.02 3.36
N TYR A 143 6.43 31.01 3.19
CA TYR A 143 6.05 31.97 4.25
C TYR A 143 4.55 32.08 4.43
N TRP A 144 3.77 31.40 3.60
CA TRP A 144 2.31 31.54 3.58
C TRP A 144 1.63 30.31 4.09
N ARG A 145 0.48 30.48 4.70
CA ARG A 145 -0.41 29.41 5.11
C ARG A 145 -1.43 29.07 4.02
N VAL A 146 -2.07 27.94 4.14
CA VAL A 146 -3.11 27.50 3.21
C VAL A 146 -4.21 28.55 3.06
N THR A 147 -4.62 29.22 4.14
CA THR A 147 -5.62 30.28 4.18
C THR A 147 -7.01 29.80 3.76
N ASP A 148 -7.13 29.26 2.57
CA ASP A 148 -8.28 28.62 1.96
C ASP A 148 -7.77 27.74 0.81
N ASN A 149 -8.33 26.54 0.68
CA ASN A 149 -7.94 25.59 -0.39
C ASN A 149 -8.24 26.12 -1.80
N LYS A 150 -9.21 27.02 -1.93
CA LYS A 150 -9.63 27.63 -3.20
C LYS A 150 -9.05 29.02 -3.41
N ALA A 151 -8.32 29.58 -2.43
CA ALA A 151 -7.72 30.91 -2.57
C ALA A 151 -6.64 30.91 -3.63
N ASP A 152 -6.68 31.92 -4.50
CA ASP A 152 -5.58 32.23 -5.40
C ASP A 152 -4.28 32.45 -4.58
N MET A 153 -3.17 32.02 -5.15
CA MET A 153 -1.83 32.15 -4.53
C MET A 153 -1.53 33.59 -4.08
N MET A 154 -2.07 34.59 -4.78
CA MET A 154 -1.89 36.00 -4.46
C MET A 154 -2.47 36.38 -3.08
N TYR A 155 -3.59 35.78 -2.72
CA TYR A 155 -4.35 36.14 -1.51
C TYR A 155 -4.02 35.27 -0.27
N LYS A 156 -3.05 34.36 -0.37
CA LYS A 156 -2.61 33.57 0.77
C LYS A 156 -1.93 34.43 1.83
N LEU A 157 -2.34 34.28 3.08
CA LEU A 157 -1.88 35.03 4.24
C LEU A 157 -0.59 34.44 4.81
N LEU A 158 0.13 35.24 5.60
CA LEU A 158 1.38 34.78 6.23
C LEU A 158 1.11 33.63 7.22
N TYR A 159 2.03 32.72 7.27
CA TYR A 159 2.06 31.62 8.21
C TYR A 159 2.35 32.10 9.63
N VAL A 160 1.65 31.57 10.64
CA VAL A 160 1.77 31.94 12.05
C VAL A 160 2.15 30.67 12.84
N PRO A 161 3.45 30.46 13.12
CA PRO A 161 3.93 29.24 13.79
C PRO A 161 3.31 28.99 15.15
N GLU A 162 2.96 30.05 15.90
CA GLU A 162 2.41 29.99 17.24
C GLU A 162 1.03 29.28 17.30
N TRP A 163 0.33 29.17 16.18
CA TRP A 163 -0.98 28.50 16.15
C TRP A 163 -0.87 26.99 16.01
N ILE A 164 0.27 26.50 15.58
CA ILE A 164 0.41 25.18 15.00
C ILE A 164 0.34 24.07 16.03
N GLU A 165 1.03 24.21 17.15
CA GLU A 165 1.03 23.17 18.19
C GLU A 165 -0.39 22.82 18.60
N LYS A 166 -1.19 23.83 18.97
CA LYS A 166 -2.58 23.64 19.36
C LYS A 166 -3.44 23.07 18.24
N LYS A 167 -3.19 23.48 16.98
CA LYS A 167 -3.93 23.02 15.82
C LYS A 167 -3.61 21.53 15.54
N ALA A 168 -2.35 21.14 15.57
CA ALA A 168 -1.92 19.77 15.40
C ALA A 168 -2.47 18.85 16.50
N GLU A 169 -2.48 19.31 17.74
CA GLU A 169 -3.10 18.57 18.87
C GLU A 169 -4.62 18.38 18.70
N MET A 170 -5.34 19.41 18.23
CA MET A 170 -6.77 19.28 17.91
C MET A 170 -7.03 18.21 16.84
N HIS A 171 -6.28 18.23 15.76
CA HIS A 171 -6.43 17.24 14.67
C HIS A 171 -6.04 15.85 15.15
N ALA A 172 -4.96 15.73 15.94
CA ALA A 172 -4.57 14.46 16.52
C ALA A 172 -5.63 13.90 17.47
N PHE A 173 -6.22 14.74 18.33
CA PHE A 173 -7.33 14.34 19.18
C PHE A 173 -8.52 13.83 18.36
N HIS A 174 -8.93 14.56 17.33
CA HIS A 174 -10.00 14.13 16.44
C HIS A 174 -9.69 12.80 15.76
N PHE A 175 -8.47 12.61 15.26
CA PHE A 175 -8.03 11.37 14.64
C PHE A 175 -8.08 10.19 15.63
N VAL A 176 -7.51 10.36 16.82
CA VAL A 176 -7.53 9.34 17.90
C VAL A 176 -8.96 8.96 18.24
N LYS A 177 -9.85 9.94 18.43
CA LYS A 177 -11.27 9.67 18.71
C LYS A 177 -11.96 8.93 17.57
N SER A 178 -11.63 9.25 16.33
CA SER A 178 -12.15 8.53 15.18
C SER A 178 -11.68 7.07 15.14
N VAL A 179 -10.42 6.81 15.47
CA VAL A 179 -9.89 5.46 15.63
C VAL A 179 -10.61 4.71 16.75
N GLU A 180 -10.68 5.28 17.95
CA GLU A 180 -11.36 4.69 19.11
C GLU A 180 -12.81 4.31 18.79
N GLN A 181 -13.58 5.26 18.23
CA GLN A 181 -14.98 5.01 17.85
C GLN A 181 -15.10 3.89 16.81
N THR A 182 -14.19 3.86 15.84
CA THR A 182 -14.22 2.85 14.79
C THR A 182 -14.00 1.46 15.36
N VAL A 183 -12.97 1.26 16.18
CA VAL A 183 -12.63 -0.06 16.74
C VAL A 183 -13.66 -0.52 17.78
N THR A 184 -14.15 0.39 18.65
CA THR A 184 -15.16 0.04 19.66
C THR A 184 -16.51 -0.29 19.03
N SER A 185 -16.94 0.47 18.01
CA SER A 185 -18.16 0.16 17.28
C SER A 185 -18.08 -1.20 16.57
N TRP A 186 -16.94 -1.53 15.97
CA TRP A 186 -16.68 -2.83 15.38
C TRP A 186 -16.78 -3.94 16.42
N ALA A 187 -16.08 -3.80 17.55
CA ALA A 187 -16.10 -4.80 18.61
C ALA A 187 -17.51 -5.02 19.18
N ALA A 188 -18.25 -3.93 19.40
CA ALA A 188 -19.63 -3.99 19.88
C ALA A 188 -20.58 -4.72 18.90
N THR A 189 -20.38 -4.51 17.60
CA THR A 189 -21.25 -5.07 16.56
C THR A 189 -20.92 -6.54 16.27
N THR A 190 -19.64 -6.91 16.28
CA THR A 190 -19.19 -8.22 15.80
C THR A 190 -18.72 -9.18 16.90
N GLY A 191 -18.45 -8.67 18.10
CA GLY A 191 -17.80 -9.42 19.18
C GLY A 191 -16.35 -9.80 18.86
N LYS A 192 -15.71 -9.18 17.85
CA LYS A 192 -14.36 -9.49 17.37
C LYS A 192 -13.40 -8.35 17.65
N PHE A 193 -12.12 -8.71 17.83
CA PHE A 193 -11.05 -7.71 17.83
C PHE A 193 -10.97 -7.01 16.47
N ALA A 194 -10.70 -5.72 16.51
CA ALA A 194 -10.45 -4.90 15.34
C ALA A 194 -8.96 -4.72 15.13
N THR A 195 -8.49 -4.94 13.91
CA THR A 195 -7.15 -4.51 13.47
C THR A 195 -7.32 -3.38 12.49
N LEU A 196 -7.10 -2.15 12.95
CA LEU A 196 -7.23 -0.96 12.10
C LEU A 196 -5.88 -0.59 11.52
N CYS A 197 -5.78 -0.54 10.19
CA CYS A 197 -4.58 -0.19 9.46
C CYS A 197 -4.80 1.08 8.65
N THR A 198 -3.88 2.05 8.77
CA THR A 198 -3.89 3.30 8.00
C THR A 198 -2.49 3.59 7.48
N PRO A 199 -2.04 2.93 6.41
CA PRO A 199 -0.76 3.20 5.80
C PRO A 199 -0.75 4.60 5.16
N PHE A 200 0.36 5.32 5.31
CA PHE A 200 0.60 6.63 4.74
C PHE A 200 2.00 6.70 4.14
N ASP A 201 2.13 7.45 3.07
CA ASP A 201 3.42 7.81 2.50
C ASP A 201 4.24 8.59 3.53
N THR A 202 5.50 8.25 3.69
CA THR A 202 6.36 8.87 4.72
C THR A 202 6.60 10.34 4.44
N GLU A 203 6.76 10.74 3.18
CA GLU A 203 7.02 12.11 2.77
C GLU A 203 5.82 13.04 3.02
N LEU A 204 4.61 12.51 3.19
CA LEU A 204 3.45 13.29 3.59
C LEU A 204 3.75 14.07 4.88
N PHE A 205 4.47 13.46 5.83
CA PHE A 205 4.79 14.06 7.13
C PHE A 205 6.12 14.81 7.08
N GLY A 206 6.07 16.10 6.73
CA GLY A 206 7.19 17.01 6.67
C GLY A 206 7.48 17.60 5.29
N HIS A 207 7.29 16.83 4.21
CA HIS A 207 7.46 17.31 2.85
C HIS A 207 6.19 18.00 2.32
N TRP A 208 5.09 17.23 2.19
CA TRP A 208 3.79 17.75 1.74
C TRP A 208 3.06 18.52 2.84
N TRP A 209 3.12 18.03 4.05
CA TRP A 209 2.52 18.63 5.23
C TRP A 209 3.61 18.93 6.25
N PHE A 210 4.07 20.18 6.27
CA PHE A 210 5.19 20.62 7.11
C PHE A 210 5.00 20.29 8.59
N GLU A 211 3.79 20.41 9.11
CA GLU A 211 3.42 20.14 10.49
C GLU A 211 3.05 18.69 10.77
N GLY A 212 3.11 17.84 9.74
CA GLY A 212 2.81 16.42 9.85
C GLY A 212 3.55 15.69 10.98
N PRO A 213 4.85 15.94 11.24
CA PRO A 213 5.56 15.32 12.35
C PRO A 213 4.98 15.69 13.74
N GLN A 214 4.54 16.95 13.94
CA GLN A 214 3.89 17.36 15.18
C GLN A 214 2.55 16.67 15.38
N PHE A 215 1.75 16.59 14.32
CA PHE A 215 0.50 15.82 14.32
C PHE A 215 0.76 14.36 14.67
N LEU A 216 1.69 13.71 13.97
CA LEU A 216 2.01 12.29 14.19
C LEU A 216 2.48 12.01 15.62
N LYS A 217 3.34 12.88 16.17
CA LYS A 217 3.75 12.82 17.59
C LYS A 217 2.54 12.87 18.53
N ALA A 218 1.60 13.80 18.29
CA ALA A 218 0.42 13.94 19.11
C ALA A 218 -0.55 12.75 18.97
N VAL A 219 -0.69 12.20 17.76
CA VAL A 219 -1.48 10.97 17.51
C VAL A 219 -0.88 9.79 18.27
N LEU A 220 0.41 9.52 18.14
CA LEU A 220 1.08 8.40 18.81
C LEU A 220 0.96 8.52 20.34
N ARG A 221 1.11 9.73 20.88
CA ARG A 221 0.87 10.00 22.30
C ARG A 221 -0.58 9.70 22.69
N GLY A 222 -1.54 10.18 21.91
CA GLY A 222 -2.97 9.97 22.18
C GLY A 222 -3.37 8.50 22.13
N LEU A 223 -2.86 7.74 21.17
CA LEU A 223 -3.09 6.30 21.05
C LEU A 223 -2.42 5.52 22.20
N HIS A 224 -1.22 5.93 22.63
CA HIS A 224 -0.53 5.30 23.76
C HIS A 224 -1.34 5.37 25.08
N TYR A 225 -2.03 6.49 25.31
CA TYR A 225 -2.87 6.67 26.50
C TYR A 225 -4.33 6.26 26.30
N SER A 226 -4.69 5.75 25.13
CA SER A 226 -6.06 5.30 24.87
C SER A 226 -6.38 4.03 25.66
N PRO A 227 -7.51 3.96 26.36
CA PRO A 227 -7.96 2.73 27.01
C PRO A 227 -8.62 1.74 26.03
N TYR A 228 -8.80 2.10 24.76
CA TYR A 228 -9.56 1.34 23.78
C TYR A 228 -8.71 0.71 22.69
N VAL A 229 -7.48 1.18 22.51
CA VAL A 229 -6.60 0.72 21.42
C VAL A 229 -5.19 0.49 21.93
N ASN A 230 -4.54 -0.52 21.36
CA ASN A 230 -3.10 -0.76 21.50
C ASN A 230 -2.43 -0.58 20.14
N THR A 231 -1.37 0.21 20.09
CA THR A 231 -0.53 0.29 18.90
C THR A 231 0.41 -0.90 18.86
N THR A 232 0.55 -1.50 17.67
CA THR A 232 1.40 -2.67 17.48
C THR A 232 2.01 -2.65 16.08
N THR A 233 3.07 -3.40 15.86
CA THR A 233 3.53 -3.71 14.51
C THR A 233 2.66 -4.81 13.89
N ALA A 234 2.64 -4.91 12.56
CA ALA A 234 1.89 -5.96 11.90
C ALA A 234 2.37 -7.37 12.31
N SER A 235 3.68 -7.56 12.48
CA SER A 235 4.22 -8.84 12.97
C SER A 235 3.74 -9.19 14.37
N GLN A 236 3.83 -8.25 15.32
CA GLN A 236 3.32 -8.46 16.69
C GLN A 236 1.81 -8.73 16.71
N GLN A 237 1.05 -8.11 15.81
CA GLN A 237 -0.38 -8.38 15.69
C GLN A 237 -0.64 -9.80 15.22
N LEU A 238 0.16 -10.34 14.29
CA LEU A 238 0.05 -11.75 13.87
C LEU A 238 0.36 -12.72 14.99
N ASP A 239 1.33 -12.40 15.86
CA ASP A 239 1.65 -13.21 17.04
C ASP A 239 0.51 -13.22 18.06
N LEU A 240 -0.20 -12.08 18.21
CA LEU A 240 -1.30 -11.94 19.15
C LEU A 240 -2.61 -12.56 18.65
N VAL A 241 -2.95 -12.33 17.39
CA VAL A 241 -4.20 -12.78 16.77
C VAL A 241 -3.94 -13.20 15.32
N ARG A 242 -3.46 -14.41 15.13
CA ARG A 242 -3.21 -14.95 13.80
C ARG A 242 -4.52 -15.18 13.05
N PRO A 243 -4.74 -14.58 11.87
CA PRO A 243 -5.92 -14.86 11.06
C PRO A 243 -5.90 -16.31 10.57
N ARG A 244 -7.07 -16.96 10.54
CA ARG A 244 -7.19 -18.32 10.04
C ARG A 244 -7.99 -18.42 8.75
N SER A 245 -8.76 -17.39 8.43
CA SER A 245 -9.55 -17.34 7.19
C SER A 245 -8.63 -17.21 5.99
N VAL A 246 -8.91 -17.96 4.94
CA VAL A 246 -8.24 -17.89 3.63
C VAL A 246 -9.25 -17.45 2.60
N SER A 247 -8.94 -16.44 1.84
CA SER A 247 -9.79 -15.87 0.78
C SER A 247 -8.99 -15.59 -0.48
N ALA A 248 -9.65 -15.61 -1.62
CA ALA A 248 -9.16 -14.94 -2.83
C ALA A 248 -9.61 -13.48 -2.83
N THR A 249 -8.92 -12.64 -3.60
CA THR A 249 -9.35 -11.27 -3.86
C THR A 249 -9.03 -10.86 -5.29
N ILE A 250 -9.60 -9.74 -5.73
CA ILE A 250 -9.38 -9.16 -7.05
C ILE A 250 -8.01 -8.48 -7.14
N GLU A 251 -7.54 -8.20 -8.35
CA GLU A 251 -6.43 -7.27 -8.55
C GLU A 251 -6.86 -5.83 -8.25
N GLY A 252 -5.90 -4.99 -7.86
CA GLY A 252 -6.17 -3.57 -7.62
C GLY A 252 -4.97 -2.83 -7.04
N SER A 253 -5.15 -1.53 -6.86
CA SER A 253 -4.20 -0.60 -6.23
C SER A 253 -4.97 0.51 -5.53
N TRP A 254 -4.30 1.42 -4.85
CA TRP A 254 -4.94 2.63 -4.32
C TRP A 254 -5.01 3.78 -5.33
N GLY A 255 -4.59 3.55 -6.57
CA GLY A 255 -4.66 4.50 -7.65
C GLY A 255 -6.10 4.82 -8.09
N ARG A 256 -6.20 5.67 -9.11
CA ARG A 256 -7.50 6.06 -9.72
C ARG A 256 -8.31 4.81 -10.08
N ASN A 257 -9.58 4.81 -9.75
CA ASN A 257 -10.53 3.72 -9.98
C ASN A 257 -10.16 2.38 -9.28
N GLY A 258 -9.19 2.37 -8.36
CA GLY A 258 -8.77 1.16 -7.65
C GLY A 258 -8.05 0.12 -8.52
N ASN A 259 -7.62 0.49 -9.72
CA ASN A 259 -6.95 -0.37 -10.68
C ASN A 259 -5.51 0.12 -10.98
N HIS A 260 -4.89 -0.39 -12.04
CA HIS A 260 -3.52 -0.05 -12.43
C HIS A 260 -3.44 1.01 -13.55
N GLU A 261 -4.53 1.70 -13.87
CA GLU A 261 -4.62 2.61 -15.02
C GLU A 261 -3.60 3.77 -14.97
N VAL A 262 -3.28 4.27 -13.77
CA VAL A 262 -2.28 5.31 -13.58
C VAL A 262 -0.92 4.89 -14.13
N TRP A 263 -0.55 3.61 -13.95
CA TRP A 263 0.75 3.07 -14.35
C TRP A 263 0.72 2.30 -15.67
N MET A 264 -0.43 1.72 -16.00
CA MET A 264 -0.62 0.87 -17.19
C MET A 264 -1.79 1.38 -18.04
N GLY A 265 -1.87 2.69 -18.21
CA GLY A 265 -2.87 3.38 -19.03
C GLY A 265 -2.34 3.78 -20.41
N ASN A 266 -3.17 4.44 -21.20
CA ASN A 266 -2.81 4.88 -22.53
C ASN A 266 -1.63 5.85 -22.55
N ASP A 267 -1.55 6.76 -21.56
CA ASP A 267 -0.51 7.79 -21.49
C ASP A 267 0.87 7.21 -21.14
N THR A 268 0.90 6.06 -20.47
CA THR A 268 2.13 5.42 -20.00
C THR A 268 2.54 4.21 -20.86
N LYS A 269 1.73 3.83 -21.83
CA LYS A 269 1.91 2.63 -22.66
C LYS A 269 3.30 2.52 -23.28
N TRP A 270 3.83 3.60 -23.79
CA TRP A 270 5.14 3.67 -24.44
C TRP A 270 6.31 3.33 -23.51
N THR A 271 6.18 3.58 -22.21
CA THR A 271 7.23 3.28 -21.21
C THR A 271 7.44 1.78 -21.06
N TRP A 272 6.38 0.99 -21.22
CA TRP A 272 6.42 -0.45 -21.07
C TRP A 272 7.19 -1.15 -22.17
N GLU A 273 7.26 -0.57 -23.38
CA GLU A 273 8.12 -1.07 -24.45
C GLU A 273 9.60 -1.03 -24.04
N ILE A 274 9.99 0.08 -23.41
CA ILE A 274 11.36 0.27 -22.90
C ILE A 274 11.65 -0.72 -21.78
N ILE A 275 10.74 -0.83 -20.81
CA ILE A 275 10.87 -1.73 -19.67
C ILE A 275 11.05 -3.18 -20.14
N TYR A 276 10.16 -3.69 -20.99
CA TYR A 276 10.23 -5.07 -21.45
C TYR A 276 11.50 -5.36 -22.27
N ARG A 277 11.91 -4.43 -23.13
CA ARG A 277 13.18 -4.54 -23.87
C ARG A 277 14.38 -4.67 -22.93
N ASP A 278 14.42 -3.85 -21.90
CA ASP A 278 15.56 -3.80 -20.99
C ASP A 278 15.56 -4.99 -20.00
N GLU A 279 14.39 -5.51 -19.63
CA GLU A 279 14.27 -6.79 -18.91
C GLU A 279 14.84 -7.97 -19.72
N ILE A 280 14.51 -8.06 -21.00
CA ILE A 280 15.05 -9.09 -21.90
C ILE A 280 16.57 -8.97 -22.01
N ALA A 281 17.06 -7.74 -22.23
CA ALA A 281 18.49 -7.49 -22.34
C ALA A 281 19.25 -7.88 -21.04
N LEU A 282 18.67 -7.56 -19.87
CA LEU A 282 19.26 -7.97 -18.60
C LEU A 282 19.26 -9.48 -18.41
N SER A 283 18.15 -10.15 -18.74
CA SER A 283 18.07 -11.62 -18.68
C SER A 283 19.18 -12.29 -19.52
N ALA A 284 19.37 -11.82 -20.75
CA ALA A 284 20.45 -12.31 -21.61
C ALA A 284 21.86 -12.05 -21.04
N LEU A 285 22.07 -10.92 -20.35
CA LEU A 285 23.32 -10.62 -19.65
C LEU A 285 23.54 -11.55 -18.45
N MET A 286 22.49 -11.83 -17.68
CA MET A 286 22.57 -12.75 -16.53
C MET A 286 22.94 -14.18 -16.96
N ASP A 287 22.41 -14.64 -18.09
CA ASP A 287 22.75 -15.96 -18.64
C ASP A 287 24.23 -16.03 -19.10
N LYS A 288 24.78 -14.91 -19.61
CA LYS A 288 26.21 -14.80 -19.91
C LYS A 288 27.08 -14.88 -18.65
N VAL A 289 26.66 -14.32 -17.53
CA VAL A 289 27.36 -14.46 -16.25
C VAL A 289 27.37 -15.92 -15.80
N LYS A 290 26.23 -16.60 -15.85
CA LYS A 290 26.13 -18.02 -15.47
C LYS A 290 27.06 -18.91 -16.30
N SER A 291 27.18 -18.60 -17.60
CA SER A 291 28.04 -19.35 -18.54
C SER A 291 29.53 -18.96 -18.48
N SER A 292 29.87 -17.85 -17.84
CA SER A 292 31.24 -17.32 -17.73
C SER A 292 31.60 -17.01 -16.27
N PRO A 293 31.59 -17.99 -15.37
CA PRO A 293 31.90 -17.78 -13.98
C PRO A 293 33.35 -17.27 -13.83
N LYS A 294 33.59 -16.32 -12.92
CA LYS A 294 34.83 -15.61 -12.65
C LYS A 294 35.14 -14.41 -13.59
N ASN A 295 34.21 -13.93 -14.37
CA ASN A 295 34.39 -12.69 -15.13
C ASN A 295 33.93 -11.48 -14.28
N ALA A 296 34.80 -10.96 -13.43
CA ALA A 296 34.50 -9.86 -12.51
C ALA A 296 34.01 -8.59 -13.24
N ALA A 297 34.54 -8.31 -14.44
CA ALA A 297 34.09 -7.16 -15.22
C ALA A 297 32.63 -7.32 -15.70
N LEU A 298 32.25 -8.53 -16.12
CA LEU A 298 30.88 -8.84 -16.52
C LEU A 298 29.94 -8.79 -15.31
N GLU A 299 30.32 -9.36 -14.18
CA GLU A 299 29.54 -9.28 -12.94
C GLU A 299 29.30 -7.84 -12.50
N CYS A 300 30.29 -6.97 -12.57
CA CYS A 300 30.15 -5.55 -12.24
C CYS A 300 29.13 -4.86 -13.17
N ARG A 301 29.19 -5.12 -14.47
CA ARG A 301 28.24 -4.58 -15.45
C ARG A 301 26.81 -5.07 -15.19
N VAL A 302 26.62 -6.34 -14.88
CA VAL A 302 25.31 -6.90 -14.56
C VAL A 302 24.76 -6.30 -13.26
N LYS A 303 25.57 -6.14 -12.21
CA LYS A 303 25.14 -5.47 -10.98
C LYS A 303 24.69 -4.04 -11.24
N GLN A 304 25.36 -3.31 -12.10
CA GLN A 304 24.95 -1.96 -12.47
C GLN A 304 23.65 -1.99 -13.30
N ALA A 305 23.56 -2.87 -14.30
CA ALA A 305 22.34 -3.01 -15.10
C ALA A 305 21.11 -3.38 -14.24
N ILE A 306 21.27 -4.21 -13.22
CA ILE A 306 20.19 -4.51 -12.24
C ILE A 306 19.76 -3.23 -11.51
N ARG A 307 20.71 -2.41 -11.04
CA ARG A 307 20.37 -1.15 -10.36
C ARG A 307 19.60 -0.19 -11.25
N GLU A 308 20.05 -0.03 -12.49
CA GLU A 308 19.37 0.83 -13.47
C GLU A 308 17.96 0.32 -13.79
N LEU A 309 17.78 -1.00 -13.96
CA LEU A 309 16.48 -1.58 -14.20
C LEU A 309 15.55 -1.42 -12.97
N MET A 310 16.06 -1.57 -11.74
CA MET A 310 15.28 -1.31 -10.53
C MET A 310 14.82 0.16 -10.44
N LEU A 311 15.66 1.11 -10.85
CA LEU A 311 15.29 2.52 -10.93
C LEU A 311 14.25 2.75 -12.04
N LEU A 312 14.39 2.09 -13.18
CA LEU A 312 13.42 2.16 -14.28
C LEU A 312 12.04 1.62 -13.89
N HIS A 313 12.00 0.62 -12.99
CA HIS A 313 10.76 0.05 -12.45
C HIS A 313 10.08 0.90 -11.37
N SER A 314 10.65 2.07 -11.01
CA SER A 314 9.98 2.96 -10.05
C SER A 314 8.61 3.37 -10.56
N SER A 315 7.59 3.22 -9.74
CA SER A 315 6.20 3.58 -10.07
C SER A 315 6.02 5.08 -10.30
N ASP A 316 6.92 5.90 -9.77
CA ASP A 316 6.87 7.36 -9.89
C ASP A 316 6.96 7.86 -11.33
N TRP A 317 7.65 7.16 -12.22
CA TRP A 317 7.76 7.57 -13.62
C TRP A 317 6.39 7.62 -14.31
N GLN A 318 5.65 6.52 -14.24
CA GLN A 318 4.32 6.45 -14.84
C GLN A 318 3.34 7.34 -14.09
N PHE A 319 3.47 7.45 -12.76
CA PHE A 319 2.65 8.33 -11.95
C PHE A 319 2.80 9.80 -12.40
N LEU A 320 4.02 10.30 -12.54
CA LEU A 320 4.29 11.66 -13.00
C LEU A 320 3.77 11.91 -14.42
N ILE A 321 3.89 10.93 -15.32
CA ILE A 321 3.38 11.05 -16.69
C ILE A 321 1.84 11.14 -16.70
N SER A 322 1.17 10.40 -15.83
CA SER A 322 -0.30 10.32 -15.79
C SER A 322 -0.95 11.47 -15.04
N THR A 323 -0.23 12.13 -14.14
CA THR A 323 -0.79 13.16 -13.26
C THR A 323 -0.36 14.58 -13.62
N GLY A 324 0.66 14.76 -14.48
CA GLY A 324 1.16 16.05 -14.99
C GLY A 324 2.24 16.66 -14.13
#